data_c24adfa2ecc66171b85939652409b73e
#
_entry.id   c24adfa2ecc66171b85939652409b73e
#
_cell.length_a   1.000
_cell.length_b   1.000
_cell.length_c   1.000
_cell.angle_alpha   90.00
_cell.angle_beta   90.00
_cell.angle_gamma   90.00
#
_symmetry.space_group_name_H-M   'P 1'
#
loop_
_entity.id
_entity.type
_entity.pdbx_description
1 polymer ?
#
loop_
_entity_poly.entity_id
_entity_poly.type
_entity_poly.pdbx_seq_one_letter_code
_entity_poly.pdbx_strand_id
1 'polypeptide(L)'
;MTVYSNILDMVGHTPMLEVTHFDTGPCRLLLKLELANPGGSIKDRIGISMIEEAEKRGDISPGDTLVEATAGNTGIGLALVAAQKGYKLILVLPDKMSQEKIFNLRAMGADVILTRSDVGKGHPEYYQDLGKRIAEEQGAYFINQFGNPDNSLAHEQTTGPEILEQTNGEVDAIVLGVGSSGTVSGLGKFLAENAPNVELILADPVGSIRADYINKGEMGEGGRWLVEGIGEDFIPVIADFSKVAKAYAIRDADSFAAAREILLKDGVLAGSSSGTLLA
;
A
#
# COMPACT_ATOMS: atom_id res chain seq x y z
N MET A 1 6.88 22.83 -18.20
CA MET A 1 5.74 22.65 -17.28
C MET A 1 4.79 21.67 -17.95
N THR A 2 4.45 20.60 -17.25
CA THR A 2 3.48 19.60 -17.75
C THR A 2 2.09 20.02 -17.28
N VAL A 3 1.13 20.08 -18.18
CA VAL A 3 -0.28 20.30 -17.87
C VAL A 3 -0.98 18.96 -18.12
N TYR A 4 -1.58 18.41 -17.08
CA TYR A 4 -2.31 17.15 -17.16
C TYR A 4 -3.79 17.42 -17.47
N SER A 5 -4.42 16.57 -18.26
CA SER A 5 -5.84 16.64 -18.58
C SER A 5 -6.70 15.75 -17.67
N ASN A 6 -6.07 14.77 -17.00
CA ASN A 6 -6.71 13.86 -16.09
C ASN A 6 -5.87 13.75 -14.81
N ILE A 7 -6.53 13.69 -13.66
CA ILE A 7 -5.87 13.54 -12.37
C ILE A 7 -5.13 12.19 -12.26
N LEU A 8 -5.58 11.15 -12.95
CA LEU A 8 -4.95 9.84 -12.96
C LEU A 8 -3.58 9.85 -13.65
N ASP A 9 -3.37 10.75 -14.62
CA ASP A 9 -2.06 10.93 -15.29
C ASP A 9 -0.99 11.50 -14.34
N MET A 10 -1.39 11.98 -13.16
CA MET A 10 -0.49 12.51 -12.13
C MET A 10 -0.05 11.44 -11.13
N VAL A 11 -0.60 10.23 -11.22
CA VAL A 11 -0.23 9.13 -10.33
C VAL A 11 1.10 8.53 -10.77
N GLY A 12 1.98 8.29 -9.82
CA GLY A 12 3.34 7.88 -10.11
C GLY A 12 4.29 9.06 -10.38
N HIS A 13 5.46 8.76 -10.90
CA HIS A 13 6.54 9.75 -11.11
C HIS A 13 6.78 10.63 -9.88
N THR A 14 6.58 10.05 -8.70
CA THR A 14 6.70 10.74 -7.43
C THR A 14 8.12 11.21 -7.20
N PRO A 15 8.33 12.39 -6.57
CA PRO A 15 9.67 12.89 -6.33
C PRO A 15 10.43 12.01 -5.34
N MET A 16 11.76 12.11 -5.43
CA MET A 16 12.67 11.52 -4.47
C MET A 16 13.41 12.64 -3.73
N LEU A 17 13.46 12.55 -2.40
CA LEU A 17 14.10 13.52 -1.52
C LEU A 17 15.31 12.88 -0.86
N GLU A 18 16.47 13.53 -0.93
CA GLU A 18 17.63 13.19 -0.12
C GLU A 18 17.50 13.78 1.29
N VAL A 19 17.57 12.93 2.29
CA VAL A 19 17.49 13.33 3.69
C VAL A 19 18.88 13.70 4.19
N THR A 20 19.04 14.93 4.69
CA THR A 20 20.35 15.47 5.08
C THR A 20 20.47 15.81 6.56
N HIS A 21 19.34 15.78 7.30
CA HIS A 21 19.31 16.17 8.71
C HIS A 21 19.19 14.98 9.68
N PHE A 22 19.05 13.77 9.16
CA PHE A 22 19.16 12.53 9.92
C PHE A 22 20.62 12.11 10.02
N ASP A 23 20.97 11.47 11.14
CA ASP A 23 22.26 10.77 11.25
C ASP A 23 22.12 9.40 10.57
N THR A 24 22.56 9.32 9.34
CA THR A 24 22.55 8.09 8.53
C THR A 24 23.92 7.40 8.52
N GLY A 25 24.86 7.89 9.33
CA GLY A 25 26.26 7.46 9.26
C GLY A 25 26.84 7.71 7.87
N PRO A 26 27.52 6.74 7.25
CA PRO A 26 28.08 6.89 5.89
C PRO A 26 27.06 6.68 4.77
N CYS A 27 25.80 6.32 5.10
CA CYS A 27 24.78 6.01 4.12
C CYS A 27 24.11 7.27 3.57
N ARG A 28 23.83 7.26 2.27
CA ARG A 28 22.95 8.23 1.64
C ARG A 28 21.52 7.74 1.77
N LEU A 29 20.64 8.53 2.39
CA LEU A 29 19.23 8.17 2.59
C LEU A 29 18.33 8.95 1.64
N LEU A 30 17.57 8.23 0.85
CA LEU A 30 16.61 8.77 -0.12
C LEU A 30 15.19 8.34 0.25
N LEU A 31 14.24 9.27 0.19
CA LEU A 31 12.82 9.01 0.40
C LEU A 31 12.07 9.11 -0.92
N LYS A 32 11.44 8.04 -1.36
CA LYS A 32 10.46 8.06 -2.44
C LYS A 32 9.14 8.58 -1.90
N LEU A 33 8.79 9.82 -2.26
CA LEU A 33 7.67 10.55 -1.64
C LEU A 33 6.32 10.18 -2.26
N GLU A 34 5.82 9.00 -1.95
CA GLU A 34 4.53 8.49 -2.43
C GLU A 34 3.31 9.31 -1.93
N LEU A 35 3.50 10.15 -0.92
CA LEU A 35 2.52 11.15 -0.48
C LEU A 35 2.21 12.21 -1.58
N ALA A 36 3.06 12.34 -2.59
CA ALA A 36 2.86 13.26 -3.72
C ALA A 36 1.88 12.73 -4.78
N ASN A 37 1.42 11.49 -4.69
CA ASN A 37 0.31 11.02 -5.50
C ASN A 37 -0.96 11.80 -5.18
N PRO A 38 -1.91 11.98 -6.13
CA PRO A 38 -3.14 12.76 -5.92
C PRO A 38 -4.00 12.33 -4.72
N GLY A 39 -4.09 11.03 -4.44
CA GLY A 39 -4.77 10.49 -3.25
C GLY A 39 -3.89 10.43 -2.01
N GLY A 40 -2.65 10.91 -2.09
CA GLY A 40 -1.73 11.04 -0.97
C GLY A 40 -1.01 9.77 -0.55
N SER A 41 -0.98 8.73 -1.37
CA SER A 41 -0.28 7.50 -1.02
C SER A 41 0.13 6.64 -2.22
N ILE A 42 1.00 5.66 -1.96
CA ILE A 42 1.40 4.61 -2.92
C ILE A 42 0.21 3.78 -3.45
N LYS A 43 -0.95 3.82 -2.77
CA LYS A 43 -2.12 3.02 -3.14
C LYS A 43 -2.86 3.56 -4.37
N ASP A 44 -2.59 4.79 -4.78
CA ASP A 44 -3.12 5.34 -6.04
C ASP A 44 -2.64 4.51 -7.24
N ARG A 45 -1.38 4.05 -7.20
CA ARG A 45 -0.79 3.20 -8.24
C ARG A 45 -1.55 1.90 -8.44
N ILE A 46 -1.85 1.21 -7.35
CA ILE A 46 -2.59 -0.06 -7.40
C ILE A 46 -4.06 0.15 -7.74
N GLY A 47 -4.63 1.30 -7.35
CA GLY A 47 -5.99 1.68 -7.75
C GLY A 47 -6.14 1.74 -9.27
N ILE A 48 -5.20 2.38 -9.97
CA ILE A 48 -5.17 2.41 -11.44
C ILE A 48 -4.94 1.02 -12.01
N SER A 49 -3.86 0.35 -11.59
CA SER A 49 -3.45 -0.92 -12.19
C SER A 49 -4.53 -1.99 -12.10
N MET A 50 -5.12 -2.20 -10.92
CA MET A 50 -6.14 -3.23 -10.73
C MET A 50 -7.40 -2.99 -11.57
N ILE A 51 -7.80 -1.72 -11.76
CA ILE A 51 -8.97 -1.37 -12.57
C ILE A 51 -8.64 -1.47 -14.06
N GLU A 52 -7.52 -0.90 -14.51
CA GLU A 52 -7.16 -0.91 -15.93
C GLU A 52 -6.83 -2.30 -16.47
N GLU A 53 -6.20 -3.15 -15.68
CA GLU A 53 -5.97 -4.53 -16.09
C GLU A 53 -7.28 -5.34 -16.16
N ALA A 54 -8.22 -5.09 -15.25
CA ALA A 54 -9.55 -5.69 -15.33
C ALA A 54 -10.34 -5.20 -16.58
N GLU A 55 -10.23 -3.90 -16.93
CA GLU A 55 -10.79 -3.36 -18.18
C GLU A 55 -10.17 -4.04 -19.42
N LYS A 56 -8.84 -4.17 -19.46
CA LYS A 56 -8.12 -4.81 -20.58
C LYS A 56 -8.53 -6.29 -20.77
N ARG A 57 -8.83 -7.00 -19.69
CA ARG A 57 -9.34 -8.38 -19.76
C ARG A 57 -10.81 -8.46 -20.13
N GLY A 58 -11.55 -7.34 -20.07
CA GLY A 58 -12.98 -7.31 -20.28
C GLY A 58 -13.80 -7.78 -19.07
N ASP A 59 -13.19 -7.82 -17.90
CA ASP A 59 -13.85 -8.22 -16.65
C ASP A 59 -14.83 -7.15 -16.17
N ILE A 60 -14.56 -5.88 -16.48
CA ILE A 60 -15.36 -4.71 -16.10
C ILE A 60 -15.42 -3.68 -17.22
N SER A 61 -16.46 -2.83 -17.16
CA SER A 61 -16.69 -1.70 -18.07
C SER A 61 -17.25 -0.50 -17.30
N PRO A 62 -17.05 0.74 -17.76
CA PRO A 62 -17.63 1.92 -17.13
C PRO A 62 -19.12 1.77 -16.85
N GLY A 63 -19.54 2.11 -15.64
CA GLY A 63 -20.90 1.90 -15.13
C GLY A 63 -21.07 0.69 -14.24
N ASP A 64 -20.15 -0.27 -14.29
CA ASP A 64 -20.17 -1.44 -13.40
C ASP A 64 -19.92 -1.04 -11.93
N THR A 65 -20.27 -1.97 -11.04
CA THR A 65 -20.05 -1.81 -9.60
C THR A 65 -18.79 -2.57 -9.18
N LEU A 66 -17.89 -1.85 -8.51
CA LEU A 66 -16.66 -2.39 -7.92
C LEU A 66 -16.85 -2.52 -6.40
N VAL A 67 -16.32 -3.56 -5.81
CA VAL A 67 -16.32 -3.76 -4.35
C VAL A 67 -14.90 -3.99 -3.88
N GLU A 68 -14.49 -3.32 -2.81
CA GLU A 68 -13.22 -3.57 -2.13
C GLU A 68 -13.39 -3.56 -0.62
N ALA A 69 -12.66 -4.44 0.05
CA ALA A 69 -12.54 -4.49 1.49
C ALA A 69 -11.21 -3.88 1.93
N THR A 70 -11.26 -2.71 2.57
CA THR A 70 -10.03 -1.98 2.89
C THR A 70 -10.14 -1.21 4.20
N ALA A 71 -9.01 -1.06 4.88
CA ALA A 71 -8.90 -0.23 6.08
C ALA A 71 -8.30 1.18 5.79
N GLY A 72 -8.22 1.63 4.53
CA GLY A 72 -7.62 2.95 4.33
C GLY A 72 -7.31 3.37 2.90
N ASN A 73 -6.03 3.62 2.64
CA ASN A 73 -5.56 4.33 1.45
C ASN A 73 -5.90 3.64 0.11
N THR A 74 -6.05 2.32 0.08
CA THR A 74 -6.52 1.63 -1.13
C THR A 74 -7.90 2.11 -1.54
N GLY A 75 -8.80 2.34 -0.58
CA GLY A 75 -10.11 2.91 -0.85
C GLY A 75 -10.04 4.30 -1.50
N ILE A 76 -9.10 5.14 -1.09
CA ILE A 76 -8.89 6.48 -1.68
C ILE A 76 -8.40 6.35 -3.13
N GLY A 77 -7.38 5.54 -3.39
CA GLY A 77 -6.89 5.30 -4.75
C GLY A 77 -7.98 4.76 -5.67
N LEU A 78 -8.77 3.79 -5.21
CA LEU A 78 -9.89 3.24 -5.97
C LEU A 78 -11.00 4.26 -6.20
N ALA A 79 -11.31 5.11 -5.21
CA ALA A 79 -12.33 6.14 -5.34
C ALA A 79 -11.94 7.21 -6.38
N LEU A 80 -10.66 7.59 -6.46
CA LEU A 80 -10.15 8.46 -7.52
C LEU A 80 -10.40 7.87 -8.91
N VAL A 81 -10.02 6.61 -9.11
CA VAL A 81 -10.18 5.94 -10.40
C VAL A 81 -11.65 5.73 -10.75
N ALA A 82 -12.46 5.26 -9.79
CA ALA A 82 -13.88 5.04 -9.98
C ALA A 82 -14.62 6.33 -10.38
N ALA A 83 -14.33 7.44 -9.71
CA ALA A 83 -14.91 8.74 -10.02
C ALA A 83 -14.54 9.24 -11.44
N GLN A 84 -13.29 9.04 -11.85
CA GLN A 84 -12.81 9.49 -13.17
C GLN A 84 -13.28 8.61 -14.33
N LYS A 85 -13.39 7.29 -14.08
CA LYS A 85 -13.76 6.31 -15.13
C LYS A 85 -15.26 5.95 -15.14
N GLY A 86 -16.05 6.48 -14.18
CA GLY A 86 -17.50 6.29 -14.15
C GLY A 86 -17.95 4.95 -13.57
N TYR A 87 -17.19 4.38 -12.64
CA TYR A 87 -17.57 3.19 -11.87
C TYR A 87 -18.36 3.55 -10.61
N LYS A 88 -19.24 2.65 -10.19
CA LYS A 88 -19.79 2.67 -8.83
C LYS A 88 -18.83 1.94 -7.91
N LEU A 89 -18.58 2.48 -6.72
CA LEU A 89 -17.63 1.90 -5.78
C LEU A 89 -18.28 1.67 -4.42
N ILE A 90 -18.25 0.42 -3.96
CA ILE A 90 -18.64 0.01 -2.61
C ILE A 90 -17.38 -0.35 -1.84
N LEU A 91 -17.19 0.29 -0.70
CA LEU A 91 -16.05 0.06 0.20
C LEU A 91 -16.52 -0.51 1.53
N VAL A 92 -16.02 -1.67 1.90
CA VAL A 92 -16.30 -2.31 3.20
C VAL A 92 -15.14 -2.02 4.14
N LEU A 93 -15.43 -1.27 5.21
CA LEU A 93 -14.44 -0.79 6.18
C LEU A 93 -14.73 -1.31 7.59
N PRO A 94 -13.69 -1.67 8.36
CA PRO A 94 -13.84 -1.89 9.80
C PRO A 94 -14.29 -0.59 10.51
N ASP A 95 -15.17 -0.70 11.50
CA ASP A 95 -15.78 0.43 12.24
C ASP A 95 -14.78 1.25 13.09
N LYS A 96 -13.59 0.71 13.32
CA LYS A 96 -12.47 1.41 14.00
C LYS A 96 -11.81 2.51 13.16
N MET A 97 -12.17 2.62 11.87
CA MET A 97 -11.58 3.64 10.98
C MET A 97 -11.99 5.05 11.39
N SER A 98 -11.08 6.02 11.17
CA SER A 98 -11.35 7.41 11.51
C SER A 98 -12.54 7.97 10.72
N GLN A 99 -13.35 8.80 11.38
CA GLN A 99 -14.49 9.45 10.73
C GLN A 99 -14.08 10.33 9.55
N GLU A 100 -12.90 10.95 9.63
CA GLU A 100 -12.34 11.74 8.53
C GLU A 100 -12.15 10.92 7.26
N LYS A 101 -11.54 9.72 7.37
CA LYS A 101 -11.38 8.81 6.23
C LYS A 101 -12.71 8.38 5.64
N ILE A 102 -13.69 8.06 6.50
CA ILE A 102 -15.03 7.66 6.06
C ILE A 102 -15.71 8.82 5.30
N PHE A 103 -15.64 10.04 5.82
CA PHE A 103 -16.22 11.21 5.16
C PHE A 103 -15.52 11.50 3.82
N ASN A 104 -14.20 11.41 3.76
CA ASN A 104 -13.45 11.62 2.53
C ASN A 104 -13.88 10.62 1.43
N LEU A 105 -13.99 9.34 1.76
CA LEU A 105 -14.41 8.31 0.81
C LEU A 105 -15.84 8.55 0.29
N ARG A 106 -16.77 8.92 1.18
CA ARG A 106 -18.14 9.28 0.79
C ARG A 106 -18.18 10.55 -0.08
N ALA A 107 -17.37 11.56 0.24
CA ALA A 107 -17.27 12.78 -0.55
C ALA A 107 -16.73 12.52 -1.96
N MET A 108 -15.90 11.48 -2.13
CA MET A 108 -15.39 11.01 -3.42
C MET A 108 -16.41 10.13 -4.18
N GLY A 109 -17.61 9.91 -3.64
CA GLY A 109 -18.69 9.17 -4.29
C GLY A 109 -18.74 7.67 -3.98
N ALA A 110 -17.90 7.17 -3.05
CA ALA A 110 -17.98 5.77 -2.66
C ALA A 110 -19.14 5.50 -1.71
N ASP A 111 -19.82 4.38 -1.90
CA ASP A 111 -20.74 3.82 -0.91
C ASP A 111 -19.96 3.07 0.17
N VAL A 112 -20.02 3.55 1.41
CA VAL A 112 -19.21 3.04 2.52
C VAL A 112 -20.05 2.25 3.48
N ILE A 113 -19.75 0.95 3.59
CA ILE A 113 -20.35 0.00 4.51
C ILE A 113 -19.37 -0.24 5.66
N LEU A 114 -19.81 0.05 6.88
CA LEU A 114 -19.02 -0.22 8.08
C LEU A 114 -19.38 -1.60 8.64
N THR A 115 -18.33 -2.32 9.08
CA THR A 115 -18.48 -3.62 9.71
C THR A 115 -17.63 -3.74 10.97
N ARG A 116 -17.82 -4.79 11.74
CA ARG A 116 -17.12 -5.02 13.01
C ARG A 116 -15.62 -5.17 12.81
N SER A 117 -14.85 -4.50 13.66
CA SER A 117 -13.39 -4.59 13.73
C SER A 117 -12.88 -5.58 14.79
N ASP A 118 -13.78 -6.13 15.61
CA ASP A 118 -13.46 -7.07 16.71
C ASP A 118 -13.62 -8.55 16.31
N VAL A 119 -13.82 -8.82 15.01
CA VAL A 119 -13.97 -10.17 14.46
C VAL A 119 -12.84 -10.49 13.47
N GLY A 120 -12.45 -11.76 13.42
CA GLY A 120 -11.38 -12.26 12.54
C GLY A 120 -11.91 -12.97 11.29
N LYS A 121 -10.99 -13.42 10.46
CA LYS A 121 -11.25 -14.14 9.22
C LYS A 121 -12.13 -15.38 9.46
N GLY A 122 -13.12 -15.57 8.58
CA GLY A 122 -14.15 -16.63 8.68
C GLY A 122 -15.41 -16.21 9.42
N HIS A 123 -15.42 -15.03 10.07
CA HIS A 123 -16.66 -14.48 10.62
C HIS A 123 -17.46 -13.75 9.52
N PRO A 124 -18.79 -13.88 9.43
CA PRO A 124 -19.60 -13.27 8.37
C PRO A 124 -19.48 -11.74 8.27
N GLU A 125 -19.11 -11.08 9.36
CA GLU A 125 -18.89 -9.63 9.44
C GLU A 125 -17.39 -9.25 9.37
N TYR A 126 -16.49 -10.21 9.11
CA TYR A 126 -15.10 -9.85 8.81
C TYR A 126 -15.06 -9.09 7.49
N TYR A 127 -14.39 -7.94 7.47
CA TYR A 127 -14.52 -6.98 6.37
C TYR A 127 -14.21 -7.55 4.98
N GLN A 128 -13.22 -8.45 4.85
CA GLN A 128 -12.88 -9.09 3.57
C GLN A 128 -13.95 -10.11 3.14
N ASP A 129 -14.43 -10.92 4.08
CA ASP A 129 -15.46 -11.93 3.80
C ASP A 129 -16.80 -11.25 3.46
N LEU A 130 -17.13 -10.15 4.15
CA LEU A 130 -18.31 -9.35 3.85
C LEU A 130 -18.20 -8.67 2.47
N GLY A 131 -17.04 -8.08 2.15
CA GLY A 131 -16.83 -7.46 0.83
C GLY A 131 -16.99 -8.45 -0.31
N LYS A 132 -16.39 -9.62 -0.18
CA LYS A 132 -16.54 -10.69 -1.17
C LYS A 132 -18.01 -11.11 -1.33
N ARG A 133 -18.71 -11.32 -0.22
CA ARG A 133 -20.14 -11.70 -0.24
C ARG A 133 -21.01 -10.63 -0.90
N ILE A 134 -20.80 -9.34 -0.61
CA ILE A 134 -21.55 -8.24 -1.24
C ILE A 134 -21.31 -8.25 -2.75
N ALA A 135 -20.07 -8.45 -3.19
CA ALA A 135 -19.77 -8.54 -4.61
C ALA A 135 -20.52 -9.70 -5.29
N GLU A 136 -20.53 -10.88 -4.67
CA GLU A 136 -21.23 -12.06 -5.17
C GLU A 136 -22.77 -11.83 -5.22
N GLU A 137 -23.36 -11.29 -4.16
CA GLU A 137 -24.80 -11.03 -4.05
C GLU A 137 -25.29 -9.98 -5.06
N GLN A 138 -24.46 -8.99 -5.39
CA GLN A 138 -24.81 -7.91 -6.30
C GLN A 138 -24.34 -8.13 -7.74
N GLY A 139 -23.62 -9.22 -8.03
CA GLY A 139 -23.01 -9.44 -9.34
C GLY A 139 -21.96 -8.36 -9.66
N ALA A 140 -21.29 -7.83 -8.64
CA ALA A 140 -20.28 -6.78 -8.75
C ALA A 140 -18.86 -7.39 -8.81
N TYR A 141 -17.91 -6.61 -9.31
CA TYR A 141 -16.51 -7.04 -9.37
C TYR A 141 -15.81 -6.83 -8.03
N PHE A 142 -15.30 -7.91 -7.43
CA PHE A 142 -14.50 -7.86 -6.22
C PHE A 142 -13.04 -7.62 -6.58
N ILE A 143 -12.49 -6.46 -6.26
CA ILE A 143 -11.13 -6.04 -6.64
C ILE A 143 -10.08 -6.90 -5.94
N ASN A 144 -10.26 -7.16 -4.62
CA ASN A 144 -9.45 -8.08 -3.82
C ASN A 144 -7.95 -7.77 -3.82
N GLN A 145 -7.55 -6.64 -3.27
CA GLN A 145 -6.14 -6.21 -3.22
C GLN A 145 -5.16 -7.25 -2.65
N PHE A 146 -5.63 -8.16 -1.79
CA PHE A 146 -4.80 -9.20 -1.17
C PHE A 146 -4.59 -10.45 -2.04
N GLY A 147 -5.38 -10.59 -3.09
CA GLY A 147 -5.33 -11.74 -4.01
C GLY A 147 -5.16 -11.37 -5.48
N ASN A 148 -5.22 -10.07 -5.81
CA ASN A 148 -5.16 -9.58 -7.18
C ASN A 148 -3.70 -9.33 -7.61
N PRO A 149 -3.17 -10.06 -8.62
CA PRO A 149 -1.80 -9.90 -9.09
C PRO A 149 -1.52 -8.52 -9.70
N ASP A 150 -2.54 -7.81 -10.18
CA ASP A 150 -2.39 -6.48 -10.76
C ASP A 150 -1.97 -5.43 -9.72
N ASN A 151 -2.15 -5.73 -8.43
CA ASN A 151 -1.57 -4.97 -7.34
C ASN A 151 -0.02 -4.99 -7.39
N SER A 152 0.56 -6.17 -7.55
CA SER A 152 2.03 -6.30 -7.68
C SER A 152 2.53 -5.73 -8.99
N LEU A 153 1.78 -5.91 -10.07
CA LEU A 153 2.10 -5.40 -11.39
C LEU A 153 2.29 -3.87 -11.41
N ALA A 154 1.48 -3.13 -10.65
CA ALA A 154 1.64 -1.69 -10.52
C ALA A 154 3.06 -1.28 -10.09
N HIS A 155 3.64 -1.99 -9.13
CA HIS A 155 4.96 -1.68 -8.60
C HIS A 155 6.10 -2.22 -9.47
N GLU A 156 5.89 -3.35 -10.11
CA GLU A 156 6.81 -3.90 -11.11
C GLU A 156 6.98 -2.94 -12.29
N GLN A 157 5.86 -2.37 -12.78
CA GLN A 157 5.86 -1.54 -13.98
C GLN A 157 6.14 -0.05 -13.72
N THR A 158 5.96 0.44 -12.49
CA THR A 158 6.11 1.87 -12.21
C THR A 158 7.10 2.16 -11.09
N THR A 159 6.87 1.68 -9.88
CA THR A 159 7.69 2.04 -8.70
C THR A 159 9.13 1.58 -8.85
N GLY A 160 9.36 0.35 -9.31
CA GLY A 160 10.70 -0.19 -9.52
C GLY A 160 11.51 0.58 -10.56
N PRO A 161 10.99 0.75 -11.79
CA PRO A 161 11.63 1.58 -12.82
C PRO A 161 11.95 2.99 -12.37
N GLU A 162 10.99 3.67 -11.71
CA GLU A 162 11.19 5.04 -11.20
C GLU A 162 12.33 5.12 -10.20
N ILE A 163 12.43 4.16 -9.27
CA ILE A 163 13.52 4.14 -8.28
C ILE A 163 14.88 4.02 -8.98
N LEU A 164 15.04 3.07 -9.92
CA LEU A 164 16.31 2.90 -10.62
C LEU A 164 16.67 4.11 -11.49
N GLU A 165 15.69 4.70 -12.16
CA GLU A 165 15.90 5.90 -12.97
C GLU A 165 16.35 7.09 -12.08
N GLN A 166 15.64 7.36 -10.99
CA GLN A 166 15.92 8.49 -10.09
C GLN A 166 17.23 8.36 -9.33
N THR A 167 17.72 7.14 -9.12
CA THR A 167 19.00 6.86 -8.48
C THR A 167 20.14 6.62 -9.47
N ASN A 168 19.87 6.66 -10.78
CA ASN A 168 20.79 6.22 -11.84
C ASN A 168 21.31 4.78 -11.61
N GLY A 169 20.51 3.94 -10.97
CA GLY A 169 20.88 2.58 -10.57
C GLY A 169 21.80 2.50 -9.34
N GLU A 170 22.12 3.63 -8.71
CA GLU A 170 22.96 3.71 -7.51
C GLU A 170 22.10 3.56 -6.25
N VAL A 171 21.66 2.34 -5.97
CA VAL A 171 20.89 1.96 -4.79
C VAL A 171 21.36 0.58 -4.31
N ASP A 172 21.67 0.48 -3.02
CA ASP A 172 22.13 -0.78 -2.41
C ASP A 172 20.96 -1.53 -1.76
N ALA A 173 20.04 -0.80 -1.12
CA ALA A 173 18.89 -1.38 -0.44
C ALA A 173 17.65 -0.49 -0.53
N ILE A 174 16.48 -1.12 -0.53
CA ILE A 174 15.18 -0.47 -0.44
C ILE A 174 14.48 -0.95 0.81
N VAL A 175 14.20 -0.03 1.74
CA VAL A 175 13.40 -0.29 2.94
C VAL A 175 11.94 -0.04 2.63
N LEU A 176 11.08 -1.01 2.94
CA LEU A 176 9.65 -0.91 2.71
C LEU A 176 8.83 -1.54 3.83
N GLY A 177 7.58 -1.08 3.97
CA GLY A 177 6.56 -1.71 4.81
C GLY A 177 5.58 -2.51 3.94
N VAL A 178 4.94 -3.51 4.54
CA VAL A 178 4.06 -4.43 3.81
C VAL A 178 2.67 -4.47 4.44
N GLY A 179 1.64 -4.12 3.65
CA GLY A 179 0.22 -4.37 3.92
C GLY A 179 -0.29 -5.50 3.01
N SER A 180 -0.80 -5.19 1.82
CA SER A 180 -1.31 -6.19 0.87
C SER A 180 -0.24 -7.02 0.16
N SER A 181 1.03 -6.72 0.36
CA SER A 181 2.22 -7.33 -0.26
C SER A 181 2.49 -6.94 -1.72
N GLY A 182 1.66 -6.13 -2.36
CA GLY A 182 1.88 -5.75 -3.76
C GLY A 182 3.22 -5.06 -4.00
N THR A 183 3.61 -4.13 -3.13
CA THR A 183 4.87 -3.38 -3.26
C THR A 183 6.09 -4.31 -3.18
N VAL A 184 6.14 -5.18 -2.18
CA VAL A 184 7.28 -6.10 -2.01
C VAL A 184 7.39 -7.10 -3.15
N SER A 185 6.25 -7.65 -3.59
CA SER A 185 6.22 -8.64 -4.67
C SER A 185 6.58 -8.01 -6.02
N GLY A 186 6.00 -6.84 -6.34
CA GLY A 186 6.30 -6.14 -7.59
C GLY A 186 7.73 -5.64 -7.66
N LEU A 187 8.24 -5.00 -6.60
CA LEU A 187 9.64 -4.61 -6.52
C LEU A 187 10.57 -5.83 -6.55
N GLY A 188 10.24 -6.89 -5.82
CA GLY A 188 11.02 -8.12 -5.80
C GLY A 188 11.21 -8.70 -7.19
N LYS A 189 10.13 -8.80 -7.95
CA LYS A 189 10.17 -9.30 -9.33
C LYS A 189 10.98 -8.39 -10.24
N PHE A 190 10.72 -7.09 -10.23
CA PHE A 190 11.43 -6.11 -11.03
C PHE A 190 12.94 -6.11 -10.75
N LEU A 191 13.34 -6.09 -9.47
CA LEU A 191 14.74 -6.04 -9.07
C LEU A 191 15.47 -7.34 -9.36
N ALA A 192 14.82 -8.50 -9.28
CA ALA A 192 15.44 -9.77 -9.66
C ALA A 192 15.95 -9.77 -11.11
N GLU A 193 15.24 -9.08 -12.01
CA GLU A 193 15.59 -9.00 -13.43
C GLU A 193 16.53 -7.82 -13.75
N ASN A 194 16.31 -6.66 -13.12
CA ASN A 194 16.93 -5.40 -13.53
C ASN A 194 18.05 -4.91 -12.61
N ALA A 195 18.04 -5.30 -11.33
CA ALA A 195 19.03 -4.89 -10.33
C ALA A 195 19.18 -5.98 -9.24
N PRO A 196 19.72 -7.16 -9.57
CA PRO A 196 19.71 -8.33 -8.67
C PRO A 196 20.51 -8.15 -7.38
N ASN A 197 21.42 -7.18 -7.34
CA ASN A 197 22.24 -6.89 -6.14
C ASN A 197 21.54 -5.97 -5.14
N VAL A 198 20.45 -5.32 -5.50
CA VAL A 198 19.68 -4.45 -4.59
C VAL A 198 18.92 -5.31 -3.59
N GLU A 199 19.08 -5.02 -2.32
CA GLU A 199 18.39 -5.72 -1.24
C GLU A 199 17.03 -5.09 -0.93
N LEU A 200 16.02 -5.93 -0.69
CA LEU A 200 14.77 -5.49 -0.05
C LEU A 200 14.83 -5.77 1.44
N ILE A 201 14.56 -4.74 2.23
CA ILE A 201 14.52 -4.81 3.69
C ILE A 201 13.09 -4.49 4.14
N LEU A 202 12.52 -5.37 4.93
CA LEU A 202 11.20 -5.14 5.49
C LEU A 202 11.29 -4.43 6.85
N ALA A 203 10.56 -3.33 7.02
CA ALA A 203 10.25 -2.76 8.33
C ALA A 203 8.79 -3.09 8.67
N ASP A 204 8.59 -3.84 9.74
CA ASP A 204 7.30 -4.42 10.12
C ASP A 204 6.94 -3.99 11.56
N PRO A 205 5.69 -3.60 11.85
CA PRO A 205 5.35 -3.23 13.22
C PRO A 205 5.37 -4.44 14.15
N VAL A 206 5.83 -4.26 15.38
CA VAL A 206 5.74 -5.28 16.43
C VAL A 206 4.27 -5.66 16.62
N GLY A 207 3.98 -6.95 16.54
CA GLY A 207 2.62 -7.51 16.54
C GLY A 207 2.17 -8.05 15.19
N SER A 208 2.79 -7.60 14.08
CA SER A 208 2.67 -8.27 12.79
C SER A 208 3.48 -9.56 12.76
N ILE A 209 3.03 -10.53 11.96
CA ILE A 209 3.69 -11.86 11.88
C ILE A 209 4.85 -11.92 10.88
N ARG A 210 5.06 -10.87 10.08
CA ARG A 210 5.88 -10.96 8.86
C ARG A 210 7.36 -10.94 9.13
N ALA A 211 7.81 -10.16 10.11
CA ALA A 211 9.23 -10.14 10.48
C ALA A 211 9.71 -11.52 10.94
N ASP A 212 8.91 -12.23 11.74
CA ASP A 212 9.22 -13.60 12.15
C ASP A 212 9.14 -14.57 10.98
N TYR A 213 8.11 -14.46 10.14
CA TYR A 213 7.97 -15.30 8.96
C TYR A 213 9.17 -15.20 8.02
N ILE A 214 9.64 -13.99 7.73
CA ILE A 214 10.79 -13.77 6.82
C ILE A 214 12.09 -14.24 7.46
N ASN A 215 12.34 -13.90 8.72
CA ASN A 215 13.62 -14.18 9.35
C ASN A 215 13.76 -15.63 9.84
N LYS A 216 12.65 -16.30 10.22
CA LYS A 216 12.66 -17.62 10.86
C LYS A 216 11.93 -18.69 10.05
N GLY A 217 11.12 -18.31 9.04
CA GLY A 217 10.25 -19.23 8.30
C GLY A 217 9.02 -19.69 9.08
N GLU A 218 8.73 -19.07 10.22
CA GLU A 218 7.63 -19.43 11.10
C GLU A 218 6.63 -18.28 11.22
N MET A 219 5.34 -18.60 11.28
CA MET A 219 4.30 -17.61 11.59
C MET A 219 4.45 -17.20 13.04
N GLY A 220 4.80 -15.93 13.29
CA GLY A 220 4.84 -15.37 14.63
C GLY A 220 3.46 -15.34 15.30
N GLU A 221 3.42 -15.09 16.61
CA GLU A 221 2.17 -14.79 17.28
C GLU A 221 1.68 -13.40 16.88
N GLY A 222 0.49 -13.33 16.25
CA GLY A 222 -0.16 -12.06 15.90
C GLY A 222 -0.52 -11.27 17.17
N GLY A 223 -0.28 -9.98 17.13
CA GLY A 223 -0.55 -9.05 18.24
C GLY A 223 -1.36 -7.83 17.77
N ARG A 224 -1.19 -6.73 18.48
CA ARG A 224 -1.80 -5.44 18.15
C ARG A 224 -0.71 -4.40 17.88
N TRP A 225 -0.96 -3.51 16.95
CA TRP A 225 -0.13 -2.36 16.64
C TRP A 225 -1.01 -1.15 16.32
N LEU A 226 -0.43 0.04 16.37
CA LEU A 226 -1.10 1.32 16.13
C LEU A 226 -0.73 1.95 14.81
N VAL A 227 0.37 1.50 14.18
CA VAL A 227 0.80 1.98 12.87
C VAL A 227 -0.23 1.58 11.82
N GLU A 228 -0.60 2.51 10.95
CA GLU A 228 -1.59 2.27 9.90
C GLU A 228 -0.94 1.89 8.56
N GLY A 229 -1.61 1.06 7.78
CA GLY A 229 -1.29 0.77 6.37
C GLY A 229 -0.23 -0.29 6.13
N ILE A 230 0.42 -0.79 7.17
CA ILE A 230 1.37 -1.90 7.14
C ILE A 230 1.14 -2.85 8.32
N GLY A 231 1.73 -4.03 8.24
CA GLY A 231 1.51 -5.10 9.22
C GLY A 231 0.24 -5.89 8.93
N GLU A 232 0.25 -7.19 9.15
CA GLU A 232 -0.90 -8.09 9.06
C GLU A 232 -0.68 -9.34 9.94
N ASP A 233 -1.75 -10.05 10.22
CA ASP A 233 -1.77 -11.33 10.94
C ASP A 233 -1.90 -12.55 10.00
N PHE A 234 -1.78 -12.33 8.69
CA PHE A 234 -1.81 -13.37 7.65
C PHE A 234 -0.84 -13.04 6.51
N ILE A 235 -0.57 -14.03 5.67
CA ILE A 235 0.21 -13.86 4.43
C ILE A 235 -0.77 -13.77 3.25
N PRO A 236 -0.83 -12.64 2.52
CA PRO A 236 -1.62 -12.49 1.31
C PRO A 236 -1.23 -13.48 0.21
N VAL A 237 -2.19 -13.86 -0.64
CA VAL A 237 -1.95 -14.80 -1.74
C VAL A 237 -0.89 -14.29 -2.73
N ILE A 238 -0.87 -12.96 -2.95
CA ILE A 238 0.09 -12.33 -3.88
C ILE A 238 1.47 -12.09 -3.27
N ALA A 239 1.70 -12.49 -2.01
CA ALA A 239 2.95 -12.21 -1.32
C ALA A 239 4.10 -13.04 -1.87
N ASP A 240 5.15 -12.36 -2.31
CA ASP A 240 6.45 -12.95 -2.62
C ASP A 240 7.54 -12.21 -1.84
N PHE A 241 8.13 -12.89 -0.86
CA PHE A 241 9.21 -12.36 -0.03
C PHE A 241 10.59 -12.91 -0.41
N SER A 242 10.70 -13.64 -1.51
CA SER A 242 11.94 -14.32 -1.94
C SER A 242 13.13 -13.38 -2.09
N LYS A 243 12.87 -12.11 -2.42
CA LYS A 243 13.88 -11.07 -2.58
C LYS A 243 14.17 -10.29 -1.30
N VAL A 244 13.41 -10.50 -0.22
CA VAL A 244 13.62 -9.79 1.06
C VAL A 244 14.80 -10.41 1.79
N ALA A 245 15.87 -9.62 1.95
CA ALA A 245 17.09 -10.06 2.60
C ALA A 245 16.93 -10.17 4.12
N LYS A 246 16.15 -9.26 4.72
CA LYS A 246 15.94 -9.19 6.17
C LYS A 246 14.68 -8.41 6.53
N ALA A 247 14.11 -8.72 7.70
CA ALA A 247 13.00 -7.98 8.27
C ALA A 247 13.34 -7.51 9.69
N TYR A 248 12.87 -6.30 10.03
CA TYR A 248 13.02 -5.69 11.34
C TYR A 248 11.65 -5.45 11.96
N ALA A 249 11.46 -5.83 13.22
CA ALA A 249 10.26 -5.54 13.99
C ALA A 249 10.44 -4.20 14.71
N ILE A 250 9.62 -3.21 14.38
CA ILE A 250 9.71 -1.84 14.86
C ILE A 250 8.56 -1.55 15.82
N ARG A 251 8.83 -0.95 16.96
CA ARG A 251 7.80 -0.59 17.95
C ARG A 251 7.03 0.64 17.48
N ASP A 252 5.73 0.72 17.81
CA ASP A 252 4.89 1.88 17.52
C ASP A 252 5.49 3.20 18.01
N ALA A 253 6.09 3.20 19.21
CA ALA A 253 6.71 4.39 19.79
C ALA A 253 7.88 4.92 18.94
N ASP A 254 8.69 4.02 18.38
CA ASP A 254 9.83 4.36 17.52
C ASP A 254 9.32 4.88 16.16
N SER A 255 8.28 4.24 15.63
CA SER A 255 7.61 4.66 14.40
C SER A 255 7.04 6.08 14.50
N PHE A 256 6.33 6.40 15.59
CA PHE A 256 5.77 7.73 15.79
C PHE A 256 6.86 8.77 16.07
N ALA A 257 7.93 8.42 16.79
CA ALA A 257 9.06 9.30 17.03
C ALA A 257 9.77 9.66 15.72
N ALA A 258 10.07 8.67 14.86
CA ALA A 258 10.71 8.87 13.58
C ALA A 258 9.83 9.68 12.60
N ALA A 259 8.52 9.44 12.55
CA ALA A 259 7.59 10.24 11.76
C ALA A 259 7.57 11.71 12.18
N ARG A 260 7.64 11.98 13.49
CA ARG A 260 7.74 13.34 14.01
C ARG A 260 9.10 13.97 13.70
N GLU A 261 10.17 13.19 13.81
CA GLU A 261 11.53 13.67 13.58
C GLU A 261 11.72 14.11 12.13
N ILE A 262 11.29 13.32 11.14
CA ILE A 262 11.40 13.69 9.73
C ILE A 262 10.58 14.94 9.39
N LEU A 263 9.42 15.12 10.03
CA LEU A 263 8.64 16.34 9.88
C LEU A 263 9.39 17.57 10.40
N LEU A 264 10.01 17.46 11.58
CA LEU A 264 10.68 18.60 12.21
C LEU A 264 12.04 18.93 11.58
N LYS A 265 12.76 17.94 11.07
CA LYS A 265 14.10 18.12 10.50
C LYS A 265 14.09 18.41 9.01
N ASP A 266 13.30 17.69 8.24
CA ASP A 266 13.29 17.74 6.77
C ASP A 266 11.94 18.22 6.18
N GLY A 267 10.96 18.56 7.04
CA GLY A 267 9.69 19.14 6.61
C GLY A 267 8.74 18.13 5.94
N VAL A 268 8.98 16.82 6.06
CA VAL A 268 8.18 15.78 5.41
C VAL A 268 7.03 15.36 6.33
N LEU A 269 5.81 15.76 5.99
CA LEU A 269 4.59 15.33 6.68
C LEU A 269 4.18 13.95 6.12
N ALA A 270 4.58 12.90 6.80
CA ALA A 270 4.32 11.52 6.39
C ALA A 270 3.53 10.74 7.46
N GLY A 271 2.93 9.62 7.07
CA GLY A 271 2.17 8.75 7.97
C GLY A 271 3.05 7.94 8.93
N SER A 272 2.41 7.29 9.91
CA SER A 272 3.07 6.43 10.90
C SER A 272 3.88 5.29 10.26
N SER A 273 3.38 4.71 9.17
CA SER A 273 4.11 3.70 8.41
C SER A 273 5.45 4.20 7.84
N SER A 274 5.51 5.44 7.38
CA SER A 274 6.79 6.04 6.95
C SER A 274 7.77 6.18 8.11
N GLY A 275 7.27 6.50 9.31
CA GLY A 275 8.07 6.47 10.52
C GLY A 275 8.63 5.09 10.84
N THR A 276 7.86 4.03 10.61
CA THR A 276 8.33 2.65 10.76
C THR A 276 9.50 2.34 9.82
N LEU A 277 9.48 2.87 8.59
CA LEU A 277 10.56 2.67 7.63
C LEU A 277 11.84 3.43 8.00
N LEU A 278 11.71 4.51 8.75
CA LEU A 278 12.83 5.38 9.17
C LEU A 278 13.45 4.97 10.49
N ALA A 279 12.70 4.30 11.37
CA ALA A 279 13.14 3.86 12.70
C ALA A 279 14.03 2.63 12.65
#